data_532f898c5ed1bbc98e36c93dcc85efcc
#
_entry.id   532f898c5ed1bbc98e36c93dcc85efcc
#
_cell.length_a   1.000
_cell.length_b   1.000
_cell.length_c   1.000
_cell.angle_alpha   90.00
_cell.angle_beta   90.00
_cell.angle_gamma   90.00
#
_symmetry.space_group_name_H-M   'P 1'
#
loop_
_entity.id
_entity.type
_entity.pdbx_description
1 polymer ?
#
loop_
_entity_poly.entity_id
_entity_poly.type
_entity_poly.pdbx_seq_one_letter_code
_entity_poly.pdbx_strand_id
1 'polypeptide(L)'
;EGVGGTSLKGYVTTCYDTLVSLFGKPTYTDADPYAKVNCEWVLNVKYFEEEGMEDYDYDRELVTIYNWKDGHVPLNECQWHVGGKSYIADDLVNLIVGGNIKADYNANS
;
A
#
# COMPACT_ATOMS: atom_id res chain seq x y z
N GLU A 1 3.23 14.35 6.05
CA GLU A 1 2.40 14.52 5.35
C GLU A 1 2.21 14.01 4.04
N GLY A 2 2.78 12.96 3.62
CA GLY A 2 2.60 12.39 2.31
C GLY A 2 1.21 11.86 2.04
N VAL A 3 0.38 11.72 3.09
CA VAL A 3 -0.95 11.16 2.89
C VAL A 3 -2.05 12.21 2.80
N GLY A 4 -1.67 13.50 2.82
CA GLY A 4 -2.67 14.55 2.69
C GLY A 4 -3.40 14.43 1.38
N GLY A 5 -4.73 14.46 1.42
CA GLY A 5 -5.55 14.36 0.23
C GLY A 5 -5.85 12.93 -0.21
N THR A 6 -5.38 11.91 0.51
CA THR A 6 -5.73 10.53 0.18
C THR A 6 -7.05 10.15 0.82
N SER A 7 -7.71 9.16 0.26
CA SER A 7 -8.93 8.59 0.81
C SER A 7 -8.98 7.13 0.46
N LEU A 8 -9.93 6.40 1.07
CA LEU A 8 -10.10 4.97 0.80
C LEU A 8 -10.45 4.75 -0.66
N LYS A 9 -9.72 3.88 -1.33
CA LYS A 9 -9.93 3.56 -2.74
C LYS A 9 -10.30 2.10 -2.96
N GLY A 10 -10.01 1.22 -2.01
CA GLY A 10 -10.33 -0.18 -2.17
C GLY A 10 -9.71 -1.00 -1.07
N TYR A 11 -9.51 -2.28 -1.34
CA TYR A 11 -9.05 -3.24 -0.34
C TYR A 11 -8.14 -4.27 -1.00
N VAL A 12 -7.25 -4.84 -0.19
CA VAL A 12 -6.45 -5.98 -0.63
C VAL A 12 -6.48 -7.02 0.48
N THR A 13 -6.71 -8.27 0.11
CA THR A 13 -6.77 -9.37 1.06
C THR A 13 -5.42 -10.09 1.04
N THR A 14 -4.70 -10.01 2.13
CA THR A 14 -3.38 -10.63 2.23
C THR A 14 -2.97 -10.65 3.69
N CYS A 15 -1.78 -11.17 4.01
CA CYS A 15 -1.31 -11.20 5.37
C CYS A 15 -0.15 -10.22 5.56
N TYR A 16 0.11 -9.91 6.82
CA TYR A 16 1.15 -8.97 7.21
C TYR A 16 2.51 -9.36 6.62
N ASP A 17 2.86 -10.65 6.71
CA ASP A 17 4.17 -11.10 6.24
C ASP A 17 4.33 -10.88 4.74
N THR A 18 3.27 -11.04 3.97
CA THR A 18 3.33 -10.80 2.54
C THR A 18 3.61 -9.32 2.26
N LEU A 19 2.94 -8.43 3.00
CA LEU A 19 3.17 -7.00 2.83
C LEU A 19 4.58 -6.60 3.21
N VAL A 20 5.12 -7.17 4.29
CA VAL A 20 6.49 -6.89 4.68
C VAL A 20 7.46 -7.41 3.62
N SER A 21 7.19 -8.60 3.09
CA SER A 21 8.05 -9.17 2.06
C SER A 21 8.09 -8.31 0.80
N LEU A 22 6.97 -7.72 0.45
CA LEU A 22 6.87 -6.91 -0.77
C LEU A 22 7.33 -5.46 -0.55
N PHE A 23 6.94 -4.86 0.55
CA PHE A 23 7.09 -3.42 0.75
C PHE A 23 8.02 -3.04 1.89
N GLY A 24 8.54 -4.01 2.62
CA GLY A 24 9.42 -3.72 3.77
C GLY A 24 8.62 -3.43 5.02
N LYS A 25 9.29 -2.87 6.01
CA LYS A 25 8.63 -2.56 7.27
C LYS A 25 7.58 -1.48 7.07
N PRO A 26 6.50 -1.52 7.88
CA PRO A 26 5.50 -0.46 7.80
C PRO A 26 6.12 0.91 8.06
N THR A 27 5.57 1.92 7.42
CA THR A 27 5.99 3.30 7.62
C THR A 27 5.61 3.78 9.02
N TYR A 28 4.46 3.29 9.52
CA TYR A 28 3.90 3.74 10.79
C TYR A 28 3.30 2.55 11.53
N THR A 29 3.53 2.48 12.83
CA THR A 29 2.88 1.50 13.69
C THR A 29 2.44 2.18 14.98
N ASP A 30 1.36 1.66 15.57
CA ASP A 30 0.83 2.15 16.83
C ASP A 30 0.23 0.97 17.58
N ALA A 31 0.75 0.69 18.76
CA ALA A 31 0.31 -0.44 19.56
C ALA A 31 -0.95 -0.15 20.38
N ASP A 32 -1.44 1.09 20.36
CA ASP A 32 -2.61 1.47 21.15
C ASP A 32 -3.83 0.71 20.62
N PRO A 33 -4.50 -0.10 21.48
CA PRO A 33 -5.67 -0.85 21.01
C PRO A 33 -6.85 0.03 20.65
N TYR A 34 -6.83 1.30 21.04
CA TYR A 34 -7.90 2.23 20.68
C TYR A 34 -7.58 3.02 19.41
N ALA A 35 -6.40 2.87 18.86
CA ALA A 35 -6.06 3.53 17.59
C ALA A 35 -6.85 2.90 16.46
N LYS A 36 -7.35 3.72 15.54
CA LYS A 36 -8.05 3.20 14.38
C LYS A 36 -7.11 2.52 13.40
N VAL A 37 -5.86 2.96 13.34
CA VAL A 37 -4.85 2.41 12.47
C VAL A 37 -3.67 2.00 13.34
N ASN A 38 -3.31 0.72 13.29
CA ASN A 38 -2.18 0.21 14.05
C ASN A 38 -0.95 0.02 13.18
N CYS A 39 -1.11 -0.03 11.87
CA CYS A 39 -0.03 -0.33 10.96
C CYS A 39 -0.36 0.25 9.60
N GLU A 40 0.57 0.98 9.02
CA GLU A 40 0.34 1.63 7.74
C GLU A 40 1.62 1.69 6.92
N TRP A 41 1.51 1.36 5.65
CA TRP A 41 2.56 1.61 4.67
C TRP A 41 2.14 2.82 3.84
N VAL A 42 3.09 3.74 3.65
CA VAL A 42 2.90 4.90 2.77
C VAL A 42 3.95 4.74 1.66
N LEU A 43 3.48 4.52 0.45
CA LEU A 43 4.34 4.13 -0.66
C LEU A 43 4.23 5.12 -1.82
N ASN A 44 5.36 5.35 -2.47
CA ASN A 44 5.40 6.02 -3.75
C ASN A 44 5.68 4.93 -4.76
N VAL A 45 4.66 4.56 -5.54
CA VAL A 45 4.78 3.47 -6.49
C VAL A 45 5.09 4.04 -7.87
N LYS A 46 6.19 3.60 -8.44
CA LYS A 46 6.61 3.96 -9.78
C LYS A 46 6.22 2.81 -10.70
N TYR A 47 5.39 3.07 -11.68
CA TYR A 47 4.89 2.01 -12.54
C TYR A 47 4.91 2.43 -14.01
N PHE A 48 4.84 1.43 -14.89
CA PHE A 48 4.84 1.64 -16.32
C PHE A 48 3.47 1.19 -16.86
N GLU A 49 2.87 2.04 -17.67
CA GLU A 49 1.56 1.73 -18.22
C GLU A 49 1.61 0.72 -19.35
N GLU A 50 2.73 0.63 -20.04
CA GLU A 50 2.88 -0.29 -21.15
C GLU A 50 4.21 -0.98 -21.10
N GLU A 51 4.23 -2.21 -21.56
CA GLU A 51 5.45 -2.97 -21.64
C GLU A 51 6.42 -2.26 -22.60
N GLY A 52 7.67 -2.15 -22.21
CA GLY A 52 8.66 -1.53 -23.06
C GLY A 52 8.84 -0.04 -22.88
N MET A 53 8.12 0.57 -21.95
CA MET A 53 8.29 1.98 -21.67
C MET A 53 9.69 2.25 -21.16
N GLU A 54 10.23 3.40 -21.53
CA GLU A 54 11.51 3.84 -21.01
C GLU A 54 11.37 4.29 -19.56
N ASP A 55 12.50 4.34 -18.85
CA ASP A 55 12.47 4.72 -17.43
C ASP A 55 11.84 6.09 -17.20
N TYR A 56 11.95 7.01 -18.16
CA TYR A 56 11.39 8.34 -18.00
C TYR A 56 9.91 8.40 -18.41
N ASP A 57 9.35 7.30 -18.87
CA ASP A 57 7.94 7.23 -19.29
C ASP A 57 7.09 6.50 -18.27
N TYR A 58 7.33 6.71 -16.99
CA TYR A 58 6.58 6.06 -15.94
C TYR A 58 5.75 7.06 -15.18
N ASP A 59 4.71 6.55 -14.53
CA ASP A 59 3.89 7.33 -13.63
C ASP A 59 4.19 6.97 -12.18
N ARG A 60 3.82 7.87 -11.28
CA ARG A 60 3.95 7.65 -9.86
C ARG A 60 2.60 7.77 -9.22
N GLU A 61 2.39 6.97 -8.20
CA GLU A 61 1.13 6.99 -7.47
C GLU A 61 1.41 6.89 -5.98
N LEU A 62 0.79 7.77 -5.21
CA LEU A 62 0.87 7.69 -3.75
C LEU A 62 -0.16 6.67 -3.29
N VAL A 63 0.30 5.67 -2.53
CA VAL A 63 -0.53 4.55 -2.10
C VAL A 63 -0.35 4.37 -0.61
N THR A 64 -1.45 4.16 0.11
CA THR A 64 -1.38 3.79 1.52
C THR A 64 -2.05 2.43 1.70
N ILE A 65 -1.50 1.61 2.59
CA ILE A 65 -2.08 0.32 2.95
C ILE A 65 -2.13 0.31 4.47
N TYR A 66 -3.31 0.07 5.04
CA TYR A 66 -3.46 0.17 6.49
C TYR A 66 -4.56 -0.75 7.00
N ASN A 67 -4.47 -1.11 8.27
CA ASN A 67 -5.54 -1.82 8.95
C ASN A 67 -6.52 -0.79 9.52
N TRP A 68 -7.75 -1.24 9.85
CA TRP A 68 -8.76 -0.31 10.31
C TRP A 68 -9.54 -0.90 11.47
N LYS A 69 -9.41 -0.29 12.65
CA LYS A 69 -10.19 -0.63 13.83
C LYS A 69 -10.02 -2.06 14.32
N ASP A 70 -8.83 -2.64 14.11
CA ASP A 70 -8.56 -3.99 14.58
C ASP A 70 -8.04 -4.02 16.02
N GLY A 71 -7.52 -2.92 16.51
CA GLY A 71 -6.97 -2.85 17.86
C GLY A 71 -5.57 -3.42 17.99
N HIS A 72 -5.02 -3.97 16.91
CA HIS A 72 -3.67 -4.55 16.90
C HIS A 72 -3.25 -4.74 15.45
N VAL A 73 -1.97 -4.98 15.24
CA VAL A 73 -1.48 -5.31 13.91
C VAL A 73 -1.99 -6.70 13.53
N PRO A 74 -2.79 -6.83 12.46
CA PRO A 74 -3.30 -8.15 12.09
C PRO A 74 -2.19 -8.97 11.43
N LEU A 75 -1.91 -10.14 11.99
CA LEU A 75 -0.85 -11.00 11.49
C LEU A 75 -1.33 -12.05 10.50
N ASN A 76 -2.60 -12.42 10.58
CA ASN A 76 -3.17 -13.41 9.68
C ASN A 76 -3.76 -12.74 8.46
N GLU A 77 -4.16 -13.54 7.49
CA GLU A 77 -4.79 -13.00 6.30
C GLU A 77 -6.02 -12.17 6.67
N CYS A 78 -6.10 -10.98 6.15
CA CYS A 78 -7.24 -10.11 6.40
C CYS A 78 -7.36 -9.12 5.24
N GLN A 79 -8.44 -8.35 5.28
CA GLN A 79 -8.69 -7.34 4.26
C GLN A 79 -8.09 -6.02 4.73
N TRP A 80 -7.05 -5.59 4.03
CA TRP A 80 -6.39 -4.32 4.34
C TRP A 80 -7.03 -3.22 3.51
N HIS A 81 -7.08 -2.04 4.08
CA HIS A 81 -7.58 -0.86 3.38
C HIS A 81 -6.49 -0.31 2.48
N VAL A 82 -6.86 0.11 1.29
CA VAL A 82 -5.95 0.75 0.34
C VAL A 82 -6.46 2.16 0.09
N GLY A 83 -5.61 3.13 0.37
CA GLY A 83 -5.93 4.53 0.14
C GLY A 83 -5.03 5.13 -0.92
N GLY A 84 -5.45 6.27 -1.43
CA GLY A 84 -4.68 6.99 -2.44
C GLY A 84 -5.44 8.19 -2.93
N LYS A 85 -4.91 8.83 -3.96
CA LYS A 85 -5.55 9.99 -4.57
C LYS A 85 -6.42 9.61 -5.76
N SER A 86 -6.23 8.40 -6.28
CA SER A 86 -7.07 7.88 -7.37
C SER A 86 -7.23 6.39 -7.19
N TYR A 87 -8.20 5.80 -7.94
CA TYR A 87 -8.44 4.37 -7.87
C TYR A 87 -7.31 3.54 -8.46
N ILE A 88 -6.37 4.16 -9.14
CA ILE A 88 -5.17 3.48 -9.62
C ILE A 88 -4.39 2.89 -8.45
N ALA A 89 -4.41 3.54 -7.28
CA ALA A 89 -3.72 3.03 -6.10
C ALA A 89 -4.21 1.63 -5.73
N ASP A 90 -5.53 1.41 -5.74
CA ASP A 90 -6.09 0.11 -5.44
C ASP A 90 -5.69 -0.93 -6.49
N ASP A 91 -5.78 -0.57 -7.76
CA ASP A 91 -5.40 -1.47 -8.83
C ASP A 91 -3.92 -1.88 -8.72
N LEU A 92 -3.04 -0.92 -8.45
CA LEU A 92 -1.61 -1.20 -8.34
C LEU A 92 -1.31 -2.15 -7.20
N VAL A 93 -1.90 -1.92 -6.02
CA VAL A 93 -1.63 -2.77 -4.87
C VAL A 93 -2.08 -4.19 -5.15
N ASN A 94 -3.28 -4.35 -5.70
CA ASN A 94 -3.81 -5.68 -5.98
C ASN A 94 -3.00 -6.39 -7.04
N LEU A 95 -2.50 -5.68 -8.04
CA LEU A 95 -1.67 -6.28 -9.07
C LEU A 95 -0.29 -6.68 -8.53
N ILE A 96 0.29 -5.84 -7.67
CA ILE A 96 1.59 -6.14 -7.09
C ILE A 96 1.49 -7.33 -6.14
N VAL A 97 0.48 -7.34 -5.27
CA VAL A 97 0.30 -8.42 -4.31
C VAL A 97 0.02 -9.73 -5.04
N GLY A 98 -0.70 -9.67 -6.16
CA GLY A 98 -0.97 -10.84 -6.97
C GLY A 98 0.19 -11.28 -7.85
N GLY A 99 1.28 -10.50 -7.90
CA GLY A 99 2.43 -10.86 -8.71
C GLY A 99 2.24 -10.64 -10.21
N ASN A 100 1.24 -9.83 -10.57
CA ASN A 100 0.88 -9.67 -11.98
C ASN A 100 1.59 -8.52 -12.69
N ILE A 101 2.23 -7.63 -11.96
CA ILE A 101 3.00 -6.56 -12.57
C ILE A 101 4.29 -6.35 -11.78
N LYS A 102 5.25 -5.72 -12.42
CA LYS A 102 6.47 -5.29 -11.78
C LYS A 102 6.42 -3.78 -11.65
N ALA A 103 6.77 -3.29 -10.50
CA ALA A 103 6.81 -1.87 -10.25
C ALA A 103 7.88 -1.60 -9.20
N ASP A 104 8.49 -0.43 -9.29
CA ASP A 104 9.38 0.01 -8.23
C ASP A 104 8.55 0.74 -7.19
N TYR A 105 8.82 0.46 -5.95
CA TYR A 105 8.12 1.13 -4.86
C TYR A 105 9.04 1.30 -3.68
N ASN A 106 8.81 2.36 -2.95
CA ASN A 106 9.60 2.66 -1.78
C ASN A 106 8.67 3.02 -0.66
N ALA A 107 9.01 2.54 0.53
CA ALA A 107 8.33 3.04 1.71
C ALA A 107 8.70 4.52 1.82
N ASN A 108 7.70 5.36 1.94
CA ASN A 108 7.93 6.78 2.06
C ASN A 108 8.33 7.08 3.49
N SER A 109 9.49 7.56 3.64
CA SER A 109 9.99 7.81 4.98
C SER A 109 10.17 9.29 5.23
#